data_c6837fadb7a40aa05ecc27452bfa7a72
#
_entry.id   c6837fadb7a40aa05ecc27452bfa7a72
#
_cell.length_a   1.000
_cell.length_b   1.000
_cell.length_c   1.000
_cell.angle_alpha   90.00
_cell.angle_beta   90.00
_cell.angle_gamma   90.00
#
_symmetry.space_group_name_H-M   'P 1'
#
loop_
_entity.id
_entity.type
_entity.pdbx_description
1 polymer ?
#
loop_
_entity_poly.entity_id
_entity_poly.type
_entity_poly.pdbx_seq_one_letter_code
_entity_poly.pdbx_strand_id
1 'polypeptide(L)'
;MTITAAADGSALGNPGPAGWAWYIDDNNWAAGGWKHATNNQGELKAVLELFRATAHVDDDLLVLCDSQYVINSVTKWMRGWKAKGWRKADGKAVMNLELLQEIDEALVGRRYRFEWVKGHANHPLNEAADSRARAVSEAYQRGSAIPTGPGFVAGGPAPKAAPVTAAPTKAAPVTSTAPRASADLGLFDLEVDRPHSVQVALSAEELARLTRRASTRGVSPEELLRDLI
;
A
#
# COMPACT_ATOMS: atom_id res chain seq x y z
N MET A 1 -7.27 -9.15 -22.75
CA MET A 1 -7.33 -10.00 -21.51
C MET A 1 -7.14 -9.12 -20.29
N THR A 2 -7.17 -9.68 -19.08
CA THR A 2 -6.85 -8.89 -17.86
C THR A 2 -5.60 -9.47 -17.22
N ILE A 3 -4.58 -8.65 -17.01
CA ILE A 3 -3.39 -8.99 -16.24
C ILE A 3 -3.68 -8.63 -14.77
N THR A 4 -3.56 -9.61 -13.89
CA THR A 4 -3.68 -9.39 -12.43
C THR A 4 -2.29 -9.38 -11.83
N ALA A 5 -1.93 -8.29 -11.17
CA ALA A 5 -0.63 -8.11 -10.53
C ALA A 5 -0.80 -7.54 -9.12
N ALA A 6 0.10 -7.90 -8.21
CA ALA A 6 0.25 -7.20 -6.94
C ALA A 6 1.43 -6.22 -7.01
N ALA A 7 1.32 -5.12 -6.27
CA ALA A 7 2.38 -4.12 -6.13
C ALA A 7 2.50 -3.72 -4.66
N ASP A 8 3.73 -3.77 -4.13
CA ASP A 8 4.00 -3.53 -2.72
C ASP A 8 5.35 -2.86 -2.48
N GLY A 9 5.49 -2.23 -1.33
CA GLY A 9 6.70 -1.59 -0.85
C GLY A 9 7.08 -2.05 0.56
N SER A 10 8.36 -2.00 0.87
CA SER A 10 8.87 -2.35 2.19
C SER A 10 9.97 -1.39 2.60
N ALA A 11 9.95 -0.91 3.85
CA ALA A 11 11.01 -0.08 4.39
C ALA A 11 11.44 -0.57 5.78
N LEU A 12 12.74 -0.76 5.98
CA LEU A 12 13.34 -1.08 7.27
C LEU A 12 13.66 0.22 8.02
N GLY A 13 12.62 0.77 8.68
CA GLY A 13 12.59 2.15 9.15
C GLY A 13 11.90 3.06 8.14
N ASN A 14 11.32 4.17 8.61
CA ASN A 14 10.53 5.05 7.74
C ASN A 14 10.90 6.53 7.97
N PRO A 15 11.89 7.08 7.23
CA PRO A 15 12.64 6.46 6.11
C PRO A 15 13.79 5.53 6.54
N GLY A 16 14.18 4.61 5.62
CA GLY A 16 15.27 3.67 5.81
C GLY A 16 15.60 2.90 4.54
N PRO A 17 16.39 1.81 4.60
CA PRO A 17 16.55 0.90 3.48
C PRO A 17 15.19 0.43 3.01
N ALA A 18 14.89 0.64 1.73
CA ALA A 18 13.55 0.42 1.18
C ALA A 18 13.59 -0.34 -0.14
N GLY A 19 12.60 -1.20 -0.33
CA GLY A 19 12.38 -1.95 -1.54
C GLY A 19 10.97 -1.73 -2.09
N TRP A 20 10.83 -2.01 -3.36
CA TRP A 20 9.57 -2.10 -4.08
C TRP A 20 9.54 -3.38 -4.91
N ALA A 21 8.38 -3.95 -5.11
CA ALA A 21 8.20 -5.03 -6.06
C ALA A 21 6.78 -5.04 -6.64
N TRP A 22 6.69 -5.50 -7.88
CA TRP A 22 5.45 -5.96 -8.47
C TRP A 22 5.59 -7.43 -8.86
N TYR A 23 4.46 -8.16 -8.82
CA TYR A 23 4.42 -9.59 -9.08
C TYR A 23 3.14 -9.99 -9.80
N ILE A 24 3.29 -10.74 -10.88
CA ILE A 24 2.22 -11.38 -11.63
C ILE A 24 2.32 -12.90 -11.42
N ASP A 25 3.49 -13.47 -11.72
CA ASP A 25 3.86 -14.86 -11.52
C ASP A 25 5.39 -14.99 -11.41
N ASP A 26 5.91 -16.21 -11.23
CA ASP A 26 7.35 -16.44 -11.01
C ASP A 26 8.24 -16.09 -12.22
N ASN A 27 7.66 -15.96 -13.43
CA ASN A 27 8.36 -15.52 -14.63
C ASN A 27 8.15 -14.05 -14.95
N ASN A 28 7.23 -13.37 -14.25
CA ASN A 28 6.81 -12.00 -14.48
C ASN A 28 6.75 -11.22 -13.16
N TRP A 29 7.88 -10.67 -12.75
CA TRP A 29 8.00 -9.81 -11.59
C TRP A 29 9.25 -8.94 -11.70
N ALA A 30 9.26 -7.83 -11.02
CA ALA A 30 10.49 -7.06 -10.82
C ALA A 30 10.50 -6.42 -9.42
N ALA A 31 11.71 -6.14 -8.96
CA ALA A 31 11.94 -5.49 -7.69
C ALA A 31 13.16 -4.57 -7.78
N GLY A 32 13.24 -3.61 -6.89
CA GLY A 32 14.35 -2.68 -6.74
C GLY A 32 14.15 -1.82 -5.51
N GLY A 33 15.01 -0.82 -5.29
CA GLY A 33 14.86 -0.01 -4.09
C GLY A 33 15.97 1.00 -3.90
N TRP A 34 16.11 1.45 -2.65
CA TRP A 34 17.07 2.49 -2.25
C TRP A 34 17.64 2.22 -0.87
N LYS A 35 18.81 2.81 -0.63
CA LYS A 35 19.43 2.82 0.71
C LYS A 35 18.59 3.61 1.72
N HIS A 36 17.80 4.57 1.26
CA HIS A 36 17.04 5.46 2.11
C HIS A 36 15.79 5.98 1.38
N ALA A 37 14.63 5.46 1.74
CA ALA A 37 13.33 5.92 1.26
C ALA A 37 12.23 5.58 2.28
N THR A 38 11.03 6.09 2.05
CA THR A 38 9.86 5.78 2.86
C THR A 38 9.10 4.58 2.29
N ASN A 39 8.26 3.94 3.11
CA ASN A 39 7.39 2.86 2.64
C ASN A 39 6.49 3.32 1.49
N ASN A 40 5.86 4.48 1.63
CA ASN A 40 5.00 5.05 0.58
C ASN A 40 5.72 5.27 -0.76
N GLN A 41 7.02 5.62 -0.72
CA GLN A 41 7.83 5.71 -1.94
C GLN A 41 8.02 4.34 -2.59
N GLY A 42 8.25 3.30 -1.79
CA GLY A 42 8.32 1.92 -2.27
C GLY A 42 7.03 1.48 -2.96
N GLU A 43 5.91 1.65 -2.29
CA GLU A 43 4.58 1.30 -2.80
C GLU A 43 4.23 2.04 -4.10
N LEU A 44 4.41 3.36 -4.16
CA LEU A 44 4.19 4.14 -5.39
C LEU A 44 5.11 3.68 -6.52
N LYS A 45 6.38 3.38 -6.21
CA LYS A 45 7.34 2.92 -7.22
C LYS A 45 6.99 1.55 -7.77
N ALA A 46 6.50 0.63 -6.93
CA ALA A 46 6.03 -0.68 -7.37
C ALA A 46 4.93 -0.54 -8.43
N VAL A 47 3.95 0.32 -8.18
CA VAL A 47 2.87 0.62 -9.12
C VAL A 47 3.41 1.25 -10.41
N LEU A 48 4.28 2.25 -10.30
CA LEU A 48 4.88 2.90 -11.46
C LEU A 48 5.62 1.90 -12.38
N GLU A 49 6.46 1.05 -11.78
CA GLU A 49 7.25 0.09 -12.54
C GLU A 49 6.39 -1.03 -13.15
N LEU A 50 5.29 -1.43 -12.51
CA LEU A 50 4.30 -2.33 -13.09
C LEU A 50 3.70 -1.73 -14.38
N PHE A 51 3.24 -0.46 -14.32
CA PHE A 51 2.66 0.21 -15.49
C PHE A 51 3.69 0.41 -16.61
N ARG A 52 4.94 0.71 -16.27
CA ARG A 52 6.04 0.81 -17.24
C ARG A 52 6.36 -0.53 -17.90
N ALA A 53 6.48 -1.58 -17.10
CA ALA A 53 6.79 -2.93 -17.58
C ALA A 53 5.71 -3.46 -18.55
N THR A 54 4.45 -3.11 -18.31
CA THR A 54 3.30 -3.55 -19.11
C THR A 54 2.85 -2.51 -20.16
N ALA A 55 3.63 -1.44 -20.39
CA ALA A 55 3.21 -0.35 -21.29
C ALA A 55 2.97 -0.77 -22.74
N HIS A 56 3.60 -1.84 -23.18
CA HIS A 56 3.53 -2.36 -24.56
C HIS A 56 2.39 -3.34 -24.81
N VAL A 57 1.53 -3.62 -23.83
CA VAL A 57 0.36 -4.49 -23.97
C VAL A 57 -0.93 -3.72 -23.75
N ASP A 58 -1.96 -4.01 -24.55
CA ASP A 58 -3.28 -3.39 -24.48
C ASP A 58 -4.23 -4.07 -23.48
N ASP A 59 -3.71 -4.99 -22.68
CA ASP A 59 -4.49 -5.70 -21.68
C ASP A 59 -4.94 -4.78 -20.55
N ASP A 60 -6.11 -5.07 -19.99
CA ASP A 60 -6.58 -4.43 -18.77
C ASP A 60 -5.70 -4.83 -17.58
N LEU A 61 -5.39 -3.91 -16.69
CA LEU A 61 -4.64 -4.21 -15.47
C LEU A 61 -5.56 -4.23 -14.24
N LEU A 62 -5.51 -5.32 -13.49
CA LEU A 62 -6.01 -5.39 -12.12
C LEU A 62 -4.81 -5.33 -11.18
N VAL A 63 -4.69 -4.23 -10.44
CA VAL A 63 -3.61 -4.00 -9.49
C VAL A 63 -4.10 -4.26 -8.08
N LEU A 64 -3.58 -5.31 -7.46
CA LEU A 64 -3.82 -5.65 -6.06
C LEU A 64 -2.83 -4.86 -5.21
N CYS A 65 -3.33 -4.12 -4.23
CA CYS A 65 -2.52 -3.27 -3.36
C CYS A 65 -3.15 -3.19 -1.97
N ASP A 66 -2.36 -3.26 -0.91
CA ASP A 66 -2.83 -3.10 0.47
C ASP A 66 -2.70 -1.65 0.98
N SER A 67 -2.02 -0.79 0.22
CA SER A 67 -1.86 0.62 0.56
C SER A 67 -3.06 1.47 0.14
N GLN A 68 -3.87 1.87 1.11
CA GLN A 68 -4.95 2.84 0.91
C GLN A 68 -4.42 4.20 0.40
N TYR A 69 -3.21 4.58 0.84
CA TYR A 69 -2.56 5.80 0.38
C TYR A 69 -2.32 5.77 -1.14
N VAL A 70 -1.74 4.69 -1.66
CA VAL A 70 -1.47 4.52 -3.09
C VAL A 70 -2.77 4.52 -3.88
N ILE A 71 -3.73 3.69 -3.50
CA ILE A 71 -5.02 3.57 -4.19
C ILE A 71 -5.71 4.93 -4.25
N ASN A 72 -5.84 5.62 -3.11
CA ASN A 72 -6.52 6.92 -3.07
C ASN A 72 -5.74 8.00 -3.83
N SER A 73 -4.40 8.00 -3.73
CA SER A 73 -3.56 8.95 -4.47
C SER A 73 -3.82 8.83 -5.98
N VAL A 74 -3.77 7.61 -6.52
CA VAL A 74 -3.89 7.37 -7.96
C VAL A 74 -5.33 7.52 -8.45
N THR A 75 -6.32 6.99 -7.71
CA THR A 75 -7.70 6.89 -8.22
C THR A 75 -8.56 8.10 -7.86
N LYS A 76 -8.27 8.78 -6.73
CA LYS A 76 -9.14 9.85 -6.20
C LYS A 76 -8.47 11.22 -6.19
N TRP A 77 -7.23 11.33 -5.70
CA TRP A 77 -6.66 12.63 -5.37
C TRP A 77 -5.83 13.25 -6.49
N MET A 78 -5.14 12.45 -7.27
CA MET A 78 -4.20 12.89 -8.31
C MET A 78 -4.85 13.86 -9.29
N ARG A 79 -6.08 13.58 -9.76
CA ARG A 79 -6.82 14.46 -10.67
C ARG A 79 -7.04 15.85 -10.08
N GLY A 80 -7.41 15.92 -8.79
CA GLY A 80 -7.60 17.17 -8.08
C GLY A 80 -6.31 17.93 -7.83
N TRP A 81 -5.23 17.21 -7.50
CA TRP A 81 -3.91 17.81 -7.34
C TRP A 81 -3.36 18.37 -8.65
N LYS A 82 -3.47 17.60 -9.73
CA LYS A 82 -3.06 18.04 -11.08
C LYS A 82 -3.77 19.32 -11.50
N ALA A 83 -5.10 19.41 -11.31
CA ALA A 83 -5.88 20.60 -11.62
C ALA A 83 -5.46 21.84 -10.79
N LYS A 84 -4.86 21.64 -9.61
CA LYS A 84 -4.35 22.70 -8.71
C LYS A 84 -2.83 22.89 -8.78
N GLY A 85 -2.18 22.46 -9.88
CA GLY A 85 -0.73 22.57 -10.04
C GLY A 85 0.05 21.72 -9.02
N TRP A 86 -0.45 20.52 -8.70
CA TRP A 86 0.14 19.54 -7.77
C TRP A 86 0.27 20.07 -6.33
N ARG A 87 -0.76 20.76 -5.88
CA ARG A 87 -0.84 21.31 -4.52
C ARG A 87 -2.01 20.71 -3.74
N LYS A 88 -1.80 20.55 -2.45
CA LYS A 88 -2.84 20.18 -1.48
C LYS A 88 -3.80 21.35 -1.25
N ALA A 89 -4.88 21.11 -0.51
CA ALA A 89 -5.86 22.15 -0.16
C ALA A 89 -5.24 23.30 0.67
N ASP A 90 -4.22 23.00 1.48
CA ASP A 90 -3.46 23.95 2.29
C ASP A 90 -2.38 24.73 1.49
N GLY A 91 -2.30 24.52 0.17
CA GLY A 91 -1.33 25.15 -0.72
C GLY A 91 0.06 24.53 -0.74
N LYS A 92 0.36 23.55 0.13
CA LYS A 92 1.65 22.85 0.16
C LYS A 92 1.78 21.92 -1.04
N ALA A 93 3.02 21.63 -1.41
CA ALA A 93 3.32 20.62 -2.43
C ALA A 93 2.81 19.24 -2.00
N VAL A 94 2.35 18.44 -2.96
CA VAL A 94 1.98 17.06 -2.72
C VAL A 94 3.25 16.26 -2.36
N MET A 95 3.14 15.37 -1.39
CA MET A 95 4.24 14.44 -1.06
C MET A 95 4.47 13.46 -2.20
N ASN A 96 5.71 13.03 -2.40
CA ASN A 96 6.09 12.09 -3.46
C ASN A 96 5.70 12.59 -4.87
N LEU A 97 5.80 13.90 -5.08
CA LEU A 97 5.32 14.58 -6.28
C LEU A 97 5.88 13.97 -7.57
N GLU A 98 7.18 13.76 -7.64
CA GLU A 98 7.85 13.20 -8.83
C GLU A 98 7.28 11.82 -9.19
N LEU A 99 7.15 10.91 -8.21
CA LEU A 99 6.56 9.59 -8.43
C LEU A 99 5.10 9.67 -8.90
N LEU A 100 4.32 10.58 -8.34
CA LEU A 100 2.92 10.76 -8.73
C LEU A 100 2.78 11.33 -10.15
N GLN A 101 3.68 12.23 -10.55
CA GLN A 101 3.71 12.74 -11.92
C GLN A 101 4.11 11.66 -12.93
N GLU A 102 5.13 10.86 -12.61
CA GLU A 102 5.54 9.73 -13.44
C GLU A 102 4.42 8.66 -13.55
N ILE A 103 3.67 8.42 -12.47
CA ILE A 103 2.49 7.53 -12.49
C ILE A 103 1.39 8.13 -13.39
N ASP A 104 1.08 9.42 -13.25
CA ASP A 104 0.08 10.09 -14.09
C ASP A 104 0.41 9.94 -15.58
N GLU A 105 1.67 10.07 -15.96
CA GLU A 105 2.14 9.85 -17.32
C GLU A 105 2.01 8.37 -17.75
N ALA A 106 2.41 7.43 -16.90
CA ALA A 106 2.35 6.01 -17.19
C ALA A 106 0.91 5.46 -17.30
N LEU A 107 -0.07 6.17 -16.75
CA LEU A 107 -1.48 5.80 -16.80
C LEU A 107 -2.20 6.29 -18.06
N VAL A 108 -1.60 7.18 -18.85
CA VAL A 108 -2.24 7.74 -20.05
C VAL A 108 -2.62 6.62 -21.03
N GLY A 109 -3.90 6.56 -21.39
CA GLY A 109 -4.43 5.57 -22.33
C GLY A 109 -4.57 4.14 -21.76
N ARG A 110 -4.25 3.92 -20.49
CA ARG A 110 -4.31 2.59 -19.86
C ARG A 110 -5.70 2.31 -19.30
N ARG A 111 -6.14 1.08 -19.45
CA ARG A 111 -7.32 0.53 -18.77
C ARG A 111 -6.85 -0.22 -17.54
N TYR A 112 -7.23 0.26 -16.36
CA TYR A 112 -6.80 -0.31 -15.09
C TYR A 112 -7.87 -0.16 -14.01
N ARG A 113 -7.77 -1.02 -13.00
CA ARG A 113 -8.49 -0.88 -11.74
C ARG A 113 -7.59 -1.31 -10.59
N PHE A 114 -7.78 -0.70 -9.44
CA PHE A 114 -7.18 -1.16 -8.20
C PHE A 114 -8.18 -1.97 -7.40
N GLU A 115 -7.68 -2.99 -6.73
CA GLU A 115 -8.43 -3.74 -5.73
C GLU A 115 -7.61 -3.74 -4.44
N TRP A 116 -8.25 -3.29 -3.36
CA TRP A 116 -7.62 -3.31 -2.07
C TRP A 116 -7.60 -4.74 -1.53
N VAL A 117 -6.45 -5.19 -1.10
CA VAL A 117 -6.27 -6.46 -0.38
C VAL A 117 -5.77 -6.15 1.01
N LYS A 118 -6.14 -6.99 1.98
CA LYS A 118 -5.61 -6.82 3.33
C LYS A 118 -4.16 -7.32 3.36
N GLY A 119 -3.23 -6.46 3.79
CA GLY A 119 -1.83 -6.82 4.00
C GLY A 119 -1.68 -7.97 5.00
N HIS A 120 -0.73 -8.85 4.77
CA HIS A 120 -0.41 -10.02 5.60
C HIS A 120 -1.63 -10.93 5.92
N ALA A 121 -2.53 -11.07 4.95
CA ALA A 121 -3.75 -11.88 5.07
C ALA A 121 -3.76 -13.12 4.17
N ASN A 122 -2.59 -13.64 3.82
CA ASN A 122 -2.38 -14.81 2.97
C ASN A 122 -2.93 -14.66 1.53
N HIS A 123 -2.95 -13.44 0.99
CA HIS A 123 -3.25 -13.25 -0.43
C HIS A 123 -1.99 -13.57 -1.27
N PRO A 124 -1.97 -14.67 -2.07
CA PRO A 124 -0.73 -15.21 -2.64
C PRO A 124 0.10 -14.21 -3.45
N LEU A 125 -0.56 -13.39 -4.28
CA LEU A 125 0.13 -12.40 -5.11
C LEU A 125 0.71 -11.26 -4.25
N ASN A 126 -0.04 -10.77 -3.26
CA ASN A 126 0.42 -9.70 -2.38
C ASN A 126 1.59 -10.15 -1.50
N GLU A 127 1.51 -11.33 -0.90
CA GLU A 127 2.61 -11.92 -0.12
C GLU A 127 3.87 -12.14 -0.99
N ALA A 128 3.69 -12.49 -2.28
CA ALA A 128 4.80 -12.63 -3.20
C ALA A 128 5.46 -11.28 -3.54
N ALA A 129 4.69 -10.20 -3.66
CA ALA A 129 5.21 -8.85 -3.85
C ALA A 129 5.90 -8.34 -2.57
N ASP A 130 5.24 -8.44 -1.39
CA ASP A 130 5.78 -8.06 -0.09
C ASP A 130 7.14 -8.74 0.18
N SER A 131 7.20 -10.06 0.04
CA SER A 131 8.43 -10.80 0.30
C SER A 131 9.60 -10.35 -0.60
N ARG A 132 9.34 -9.99 -1.85
CA ARG A 132 10.34 -9.48 -2.78
C ARG A 132 10.76 -8.04 -2.46
N ALA A 133 9.82 -7.17 -2.15
CA ALA A 133 10.12 -5.81 -1.69
C ALA A 133 10.95 -5.83 -0.41
N ARG A 134 10.58 -6.70 0.54
CA ARG A 134 11.31 -6.90 1.79
C ARG A 134 12.73 -7.43 1.55
N ALA A 135 12.89 -8.43 0.69
CA ALA A 135 14.22 -8.96 0.34
C ALA A 135 15.15 -7.89 -0.21
N VAL A 136 14.62 -6.93 -1.00
CA VAL A 136 15.38 -5.76 -1.48
C VAL A 136 15.78 -4.84 -0.34
N SER A 137 14.85 -4.45 0.54
CA SER A 137 15.15 -3.57 1.67
C SER A 137 16.21 -4.19 2.61
N GLU A 138 16.14 -5.48 2.87
CA GLU A 138 17.12 -6.23 3.63
C GLU A 138 18.48 -6.33 2.90
N ALA A 139 18.48 -6.50 1.58
CA ALA A 139 19.71 -6.51 0.79
C ALA A 139 20.45 -5.16 0.87
N TYR A 140 19.73 -4.04 0.78
CA TYR A 140 20.29 -2.70 1.00
C TYR A 140 20.83 -2.53 2.42
N GLN A 141 20.15 -3.04 3.43
CA GLN A 141 20.61 -2.99 4.82
C GLN A 141 21.92 -3.77 5.01
N ARG A 142 22.02 -4.96 4.40
CA ARG A 142 23.21 -5.82 4.49
C ARG A 142 24.33 -5.46 3.51
N GLY A 143 24.06 -4.59 2.54
CA GLY A 143 25.00 -4.29 1.45
C GLY A 143 25.25 -5.48 0.51
N SER A 144 24.25 -6.36 0.36
CA SER A 144 24.32 -7.52 -0.53
C SER A 144 23.73 -7.23 -1.92
N ALA A 145 23.85 -8.19 -2.85
CA ALA A 145 23.27 -8.07 -4.19
C ALA A 145 21.74 -7.87 -4.12
N ILE A 146 21.24 -6.93 -4.93
CA ILE A 146 19.83 -6.58 -4.96
C ILE A 146 19.10 -7.53 -5.92
N PRO A 147 18.04 -8.24 -5.48
CA PRO A 147 17.20 -9.01 -6.38
C PRO A 147 16.39 -8.07 -7.28
N THR A 148 16.44 -8.27 -8.60
CA THR A 148 15.78 -7.37 -9.57
C THR A 148 14.63 -8.03 -10.33
N GLY A 149 14.60 -9.36 -10.38
CA GLY A 149 13.59 -10.12 -11.12
C GLY A 149 13.86 -10.22 -12.63
N PRO A 150 13.07 -11.07 -13.35
CA PRO A 150 13.19 -11.25 -14.78
C PRO A 150 12.55 -10.12 -15.60
N GLY A 151 11.68 -9.30 -14.99
CA GLY A 151 10.86 -8.32 -15.69
C GLY A 151 9.53 -8.91 -16.17
N PHE A 152 8.89 -8.25 -17.15
CA PHE A 152 7.64 -8.70 -17.76
C PHE A 152 7.91 -9.23 -19.17
N VAL A 153 7.47 -10.45 -19.42
CA VAL A 153 7.55 -11.08 -20.74
C VAL A 153 6.14 -11.27 -21.30
N ALA A 154 5.77 -10.49 -22.30
CA ALA A 154 4.49 -10.62 -22.97
C ALA A 154 4.38 -12.00 -23.64
N GLY A 155 3.33 -12.76 -23.31
CA GLY A 155 3.06 -14.06 -23.93
C GLY A 155 3.38 -15.28 -23.06
N GLY A 156 3.72 -15.13 -21.80
CA GLY A 156 3.75 -16.24 -20.84
C GLY A 156 2.33 -16.82 -20.61
N PRO A 157 2.19 -18.13 -20.37
CA PRO A 157 0.89 -18.72 -20.09
C PRO A 157 0.27 -18.08 -18.85
N ALA A 158 -1.00 -17.64 -18.96
CA ALA A 158 -1.76 -17.14 -17.82
C ALA A 158 -1.66 -18.15 -16.64
N PRO A 159 -1.42 -17.72 -15.42
CA PRO A 159 -1.34 -18.62 -14.29
C PRO A 159 -2.67 -19.36 -14.16
N LYS A 160 -2.64 -20.67 -14.35
CA LYS A 160 -3.76 -21.53 -13.97
C LYS A 160 -3.96 -21.34 -12.48
N ALA A 161 -5.11 -20.79 -12.11
CA ALA A 161 -5.52 -20.73 -10.71
C ALA A 161 -5.33 -22.12 -10.11
N ALA A 162 -4.41 -22.25 -9.17
CA ALA A 162 -4.26 -23.49 -8.43
C ALA A 162 -5.56 -23.72 -7.65
N PRO A 163 -6.14 -24.93 -7.69
CA PRO A 163 -7.32 -25.23 -6.90
C PRO A 163 -6.96 -25.09 -5.42
N VAL A 164 -7.68 -24.23 -4.72
CA VAL A 164 -7.59 -24.10 -3.26
C VAL A 164 -8.09 -25.43 -2.66
N THR A 165 -7.19 -26.30 -2.31
CA THR A 165 -7.52 -27.51 -1.55
C THR A 165 -7.82 -27.04 -0.13
N ALA A 166 -9.09 -26.92 0.20
CA ALA A 166 -9.56 -26.69 1.55
C ALA A 166 -9.21 -27.91 2.41
N ALA A 167 -8.29 -27.75 3.34
CA ALA A 167 -8.09 -28.72 4.42
C ALA A 167 -9.26 -28.60 5.40
N PRO A 168 -9.85 -29.72 5.86
CA PRO A 168 -10.98 -29.68 6.77
C PRO A 168 -10.51 -29.33 8.18
N THR A 169 -10.83 -28.14 8.65
CA THR A 169 -10.67 -27.80 10.07
C THR A 169 -11.89 -28.27 10.84
N LYS A 170 -11.62 -29.17 11.74
CA LYS A 170 -12.55 -29.82 12.68
C LYS A 170 -13.20 -28.76 13.57
N ALA A 171 -14.50 -28.68 13.51
CA ALA A 171 -15.31 -27.81 14.36
C ALA A 171 -15.35 -28.31 15.79
N ALA A 172 -15.26 -27.41 16.76
CA ALA A 172 -15.77 -27.60 18.10
C ALA A 172 -16.72 -26.43 18.42
N PRO A 173 -17.88 -26.67 19.06
CA PRO A 173 -18.96 -25.71 19.18
C PRO A 173 -18.80 -24.83 20.41
N VAL A 174 -19.04 -23.56 20.28
CA VAL A 174 -19.39 -22.69 21.40
C VAL A 174 -20.64 -21.87 21.05
N THR A 175 -21.63 -22.13 21.82
CA THR A 175 -22.94 -21.49 21.91
C THR A 175 -22.85 -20.05 22.35
N SER A 176 -23.85 -19.29 21.88
CA SER A 176 -24.57 -18.22 22.57
C SER A 176 -24.62 -16.88 21.87
N THR A 177 -25.77 -16.63 21.38
CA THR A 177 -26.78 -15.60 21.68
C THR A 177 -26.60 -14.26 20.98
N ALA A 178 -27.45 -14.06 19.97
CA ALA A 178 -27.78 -12.78 19.40
C ALA A 178 -28.70 -11.96 20.36
N PRO A 179 -28.81 -10.66 20.12
CA PRO A 179 -30.12 -10.17 19.70
C PRO A 179 -30.09 -9.35 18.41
N ARG A 180 -31.19 -9.55 17.67
CA ARG A 180 -31.63 -8.78 16.51
C ARG A 180 -32.03 -7.35 16.90
N ALA A 181 -31.73 -6.39 16.02
CA ALA A 181 -32.63 -5.26 15.73
C ALA A 181 -32.30 -4.71 14.34
N SER A 182 -33.15 -4.95 13.42
CA SER A 182 -34.02 -4.05 12.62
C SER A 182 -33.31 -3.07 11.68
N ALA A 183 -33.69 -3.25 10.41
CA ALA A 183 -33.43 -2.39 9.26
C ALA A 183 -33.94 -0.95 9.49
N ASP A 184 -33.17 0.02 8.98
CA ASP A 184 -33.79 1.18 8.34
C ASP A 184 -32.90 1.66 7.18
N LEU A 185 -33.54 1.88 6.04
CA LEU A 185 -32.99 2.36 4.79
C LEU A 185 -32.98 3.90 4.85
N GLY A 186 -31.84 4.49 5.06
CA GLY A 186 -31.62 5.93 4.98
C GLY A 186 -30.67 6.28 3.82
N LEU A 187 -31.28 6.86 2.80
CA LEU A 187 -30.64 7.45 1.63
C LEU A 187 -29.84 8.69 2.05
N PHE A 188 -28.60 8.84 1.54
CA PHE A 188 -27.67 9.96 1.77
C PHE A 188 -27.00 10.03 3.15
N ASP A 189 -25.89 9.28 3.31
CA ASP A 189 -24.90 9.59 4.32
C ASP A 189 -23.68 10.18 3.64
N LEU A 190 -23.52 11.51 3.77
CA LEU A 190 -22.27 12.21 3.55
C LEU A 190 -21.31 11.71 4.61
N GLU A 191 -20.32 10.93 4.22
CA GLU A 191 -19.26 10.42 5.10
C GLU A 191 -18.50 11.60 5.71
N VAL A 192 -19.00 12.05 6.85
CA VAL A 192 -18.28 12.91 7.78
C VAL A 192 -17.08 12.10 8.26
N ASP A 193 -15.90 12.61 8.01
CA ASP A 193 -14.61 12.10 8.47
C ASP A 193 -14.67 11.79 9.99
N ARG A 194 -14.96 10.52 10.33
CA ARG A 194 -14.99 10.08 11.73
C ARG A 194 -13.55 9.93 12.19
N PRO A 195 -13.15 10.57 13.29
CA PRO A 195 -11.81 10.41 13.81
C PRO A 195 -11.57 8.93 14.19
N HIS A 196 -10.64 8.30 13.50
CA HIS A 196 -10.19 6.96 13.85
C HIS A 196 -9.31 7.06 15.10
N SER A 197 -9.67 6.31 16.16
CA SER A 197 -8.82 6.20 17.34
C SER A 197 -7.71 5.17 17.10
N VAL A 198 -6.47 5.57 17.26
CA VAL A 198 -5.30 4.70 17.26
C VAL A 198 -4.85 4.49 18.70
N GLN A 199 -4.77 3.24 19.15
CA GLN A 199 -4.19 2.92 20.45
C GLN A 199 -2.70 2.65 20.27
N VAL A 200 -1.88 3.47 20.92
CA VAL A 200 -0.42 3.31 20.97
C VAL A 200 -0.03 2.79 22.34
N ALA A 201 0.57 1.60 22.38
CA ALA A 201 1.14 1.06 23.62
C ALA A 201 2.49 1.74 23.90
N LEU A 202 2.57 2.50 24.99
CA LEU A 202 3.79 3.17 25.44
C LEU A 202 4.26 2.55 26.76
N SER A 203 5.57 2.39 26.92
CA SER A 203 6.17 2.08 28.19
C SER A 203 6.04 3.27 29.17
N ALA A 204 6.20 3.01 30.46
CA ALA A 204 6.13 4.08 31.49
C ALA A 204 7.13 5.22 31.23
N GLU A 205 8.32 4.89 30.72
CA GLU A 205 9.34 5.89 30.39
C GLU A 205 8.98 6.72 29.14
N GLU A 206 8.40 6.10 28.13
CA GLU A 206 7.97 6.78 26.90
C GLU A 206 6.82 7.72 27.20
N LEU A 207 5.85 7.28 28.01
CA LEU A 207 4.74 8.12 28.46
C LEU A 207 5.24 9.32 29.26
N ALA A 208 6.19 9.11 30.18
CA ALA A 208 6.78 10.21 30.97
C ALA A 208 7.57 11.20 30.08
N ARG A 209 8.24 10.74 29.06
CA ARG A 209 8.93 11.61 28.06
C ARG A 209 7.94 12.41 27.22
N LEU A 210 6.88 11.76 26.76
CA LEU A 210 5.82 12.40 25.98
C LEU A 210 5.13 13.50 26.80
N THR A 211 4.74 13.18 28.04
CA THR A 211 4.09 14.13 28.95
C THR A 211 4.97 15.36 29.26
N ARG A 212 6.26 15.17 29.52
CA ARG A 212 7.20 16.28 29.70
C ARG A 212 7.31 17.17 28.46
N ARG A 213 7.40 16.58 27.27
CA ARG A 213 7.45 17.34 26.01
C ARG A 213 6.16 18.11 25.73
N ALA A 214 5.02 17.50 25.99
CA ALA A 214 3.71 18.14 25.86
C ALA A 214 3.57 19.33 26.81
N SER A 215 3.93 19.15 28.07
CA SER A 215 3.92 20.24 29.10
C SER A 215 4.83 21.41 28.72
N THR A 216 6.01 21.13 28.13
CA THR A 216 6.94 22.19 27.68
C THR A 216 6.38 23.00 26.51
N ARG A 217 5.46 22.43 25.72
CA ARG A 217 4.80 23.07 24.58
C ARG A 217 3.40 23.62 24.90
N GLY A 218 2.89 23.39 26.12
CA GLY A 218 1.57 23.82 26.53
C GLY A 218 0.41 23.09 25.82
N VAL A 219 0.65 21.85 25.33
CA VAL A 219 -0.33 21.03 24.66
C VAL A 219 -0.54 19.71 25.39
N SER A 220 -1.60 18.97 25.06
CA SER A 220 -1.80 17.64 25.62
C SER A 220 -0.87 16.59 24.96
N PRO A 221 -0.58 15.46 25.64
CA PRO A 221 0.19 14.37 25.04
C PRO A 221 -0.43 13.84 23.73
N GLU A 222 -1.76 13.83 23.64
CA GLU A 222 -2.51 13.41 22.47
C GLU A 222 -2.37 14.40 21.30
N GLU A 223 -2.40 15.70 21.59
CA GLU A 223 -2.16 16.74 20.58
C GLU A 223 -0.73 16.68 20.05
N LEU A 224 0.24 16.46 20.94
CA LEU A 224 1.65 16.30 20.51
C LEU A 224 1.85 15.08 19.63
N LEU A 225 1.13 13.97 19.84
CA LEU A 225 1.16 12.80 18.97
C LEU A 225 0.51 13.08 17.61
N ARG A 226 -0.58 13.86 17.56
CA ARG A 226 -1.22 14.27 16.31
C ARG A 226 -0.32 15.14 15.43
N ASP A 227 0.49 15.99 16.03
CA ASP A 227 1.45 16.84 15.32
C ASP A 227 2.61 16.05 14.68
N LEU A 228 2.80 14.79 15.08
CA LEU A 228 3.86 13.91 14.56
C LEU A 228 3.39 13.00 13.40
N ILE A 229 2.09 13.00 13.11
CA ILE A 229 1.46 12.22 12.03
C ILE A 229 1.11 13.14 10.85
#